data_3af87ab6ec1879af094d97d775bb055d
#
_entry.id   3af87ab6ec1879af094d97d775bb055d
#
_cell.length_a   1.000
_cell.length_b   1.000
_cell.length_c   1.000
_cell.angle_alpha   90.00
_cell.angle_beta   90.00
_cell.angle_gamma   90.00
#
_symmetry.space_group_name_H-M   'P 1'
#
loop_
_entity.id
_entity.type
_entity.pdbx_description
1 polymer ?
#
loop_
_entity_poly.entity_id
_entity_poly.type
_entity_poly.pdbx_seq_one_letter_code
_entity_poly.pdbx_strand_id
1 'polypeptide(L)'
;MRHGSHYVARGVVSIVFMLPLTDIVPPFLAVAAIAYAILAVRVARSSAHNPNNPVSIFLFLMAGLAVGAAFSYGATDPNFYGIGRVFSFFSAGFAAVVFFMIYREYTVGRAGWLVIMMLSIVPVATTALAMTNPLHNMIWAATQTSSGWMYSDITDHYWYNKIYAPFTYGLIAYSAFGLVARLPTIAPAHRKTIGILLVCALLPYTVSIGNTFLGMGPPEFPFTALTIALMWPFFAWASLKLRVHDFSPIAYKTLFDHVRDPIFVIDSDQRIIAANKAAQELLNDGEQELIGKRLWEDYPAARAIIEQARELDLTQTLRMDTNAIYEVSVGPLTGARGQNLGMVVV
;
A
#
# COMPACT_ATOMS: atom_id res chain seq x y z
N MET A 1 41.22 -19.93 25.78
CA MET A 1 40.13 -20.88 26.09
C MET A 1 38.92 -20.24 26.83
N ARG A 2 38.51 -18.99 26.54
CA ARG A 2 37.31 -18.35 27.17
C ARG A 2 36.19 -17.93 26.18
N HIS A 3 36.35 -18.26 24.92
CA HIS A 3 35.30 -17.91 23.91
C HIS A 3 34.29 -19.03 23.60
N GLY A 4 34.52 -20.27 24.06
CA GLY A 4 33.65 -21.40 23.77
C GLY A 4 32.39 -21.52 24.66
N SER A 5 32.41 -20.95 25.89
CA SER A 5 31.32 -21.16 26.85
C SER A 5 30.08 -20.26 26.58
N HIS A 6 30.27 -19.13 25.92
CA HIS A 6 29.16 -18.23 25.60
C HIS A 6 28.30 -18.70 24.41
N TYR A 7 28.87 -19.45 23.45
CA TYR A 7 28.13 -20.01 22.32
C TYR A 7 27.29 -21.22 22.73
N VAL A 8 27.79 -22.07 23.63
CA VAL A 8 27.04 -23.23 24.12
C VAL A 8 25.83 -22.80 24.97
N ALA A 9 26.00 -21.78 25.82
CA ALA A 9 24.90 -21.29 26.64
C ALA A 9 23.78 -20.61 25.83
N ARG A 10 24.13 -19.90 24.75
CA ARG A 10 23.13 -19.33 23.82
C ARG A 10 22.39 -20.40 23.02
N GLY A 11 23.08 -21.45 22.57
CA GLY A 11 22.45 -22.55 21.83
C GLY A 11 21.44 -23.34 22.68
N VAL A 12 21.75 -23.61 23.96
CA VAL A 12 20.86 -24.36 24.85
C VAL A 12 19.59 -23.56 25.22
N VAL A 13 19.72 -22.26 25.46
CA VAL A 13 18.57 -21.40 25.75
C VAL A 13 17.68 -21.25 24.51
N SER A 14 18.25 -21.19 23.30
CA SER A 14 17.50 -21.16 22.04
C SER A 14 16.68 -22.44 21.83
N ILE A 15 17.23 -23.59 22.10
CA ILE A 15 16.55 -24.91 21.89
C ILE A 15 15.36 -25.06 22.84
N VAL A 16 15.48 -24.67 24.11
CA VAL A 16 14.39 -24.82 25.10
C VAL A 16 13.21 -23.91 24.81
N PHE A 17 13.40 -22.73 24.19
CA PHE A 17 12.31 -21.82 23.82
C PHE A 17 11.70 -22.13 22.44
N MET A 18 12.38 -22.88 21.58
CA MET A 18 11.94 -23.13 20.19
C MET A 18 11.06 -24.36 20.00
N LEU A 19 11.20 -25.39 20.84
CA LEU A 19 10.42 -26.63 20.69
C LEU A 19 8.91 -26.43 20.60
N PRO A 20 8.27 -25.54 21.39
CA PRO A 20 6.83 -25.27 21.22
C PRO A 20 6.50 -24.30 20.07
N LEU A 21 7.46 -23.50 19.60
CA LEU A 21 7.22 -22.50 18.54
C LEU A 21 7.21 -23.13 17.14
N THR A 22 8.01 -24.17 16.90
CA THR A 22 8.00 -24.90 15.63
C THR A 22 6.65 -25.56 15.32
N ASP A 23 5.89 -25.90 16.34
CA ASP A 23 4.57 -26.52 16.20
C ASP A 23 3.45 -25.50 16.07
N ILE A 24 3.62 -24.30 16.61
CA ILE A 24 2.57 -23.25 16.65
C ILE A 24 2.71 -22.27 15.49
N VAL A 25 3.95 -21.89 15.13
CA VAL A 25 4.19 -20.85 14.12
C VAL A 25 3.71 -21.23 12.72
N PRO A 26 4.01 -22.42 12.16
CA PRO A 26 3.56 -22.78 10.82
C PRO A 26 2.03 -22.78 10.67
N PRO A 27 1.21 -23.38 11.54
CA PRO A 27 -0.24 -23.32 11.41
C PRO A 27 -0.79 -21.90 11.58
N PHE A 28 -0.19 -21.06 12.44
CA PHE A 28 -0.57 -19.66 12.56
C PHE A 28 -0.30 -18.88 11.26
N LEU A 29 0.85 -19.09 10.62
CA LEU A 29 1.18 -18.51 9.31
C LEU A 29 0.24 -19.01 8.20
N ALA A 30 -0.14 -20.27 8.22
CA ALA A 30 -1.09 -20.85 7.27
C ALA A 30 -2.48 -20.20 7.40
N VAL A 31 -2.97 -19.97 8.62
CA VAL A 31 -4.23 -19.24 8.87
C VAL A 31 -4.13 -17.81 8.32
N ALA A 32 -3.04 -17.11 8.59
CA ALA A 32 -2.81 -15.77 8.06
C ALA A 32 -2.78 -15.75 6.53
N ALA A 33 -2.15 -16.74 5.89
CA ALA A 33 -2.12 -16.88 4.43
C ALA A 33 -3.52 -17.02 3.84
N ILE A 34 -4.36 -17.87 4.42
CA ILE A 34 -5.75 -18.06 4.00
C ILE A 34 -6.52 -16.74 4.18
N ALA A 35 -6.36 -16.05 5.32
CA ALA A 35 -7.02 -14.78 5.58
C ALA A 35 -6.62 -13.70 4.56
N TYR A 36 -5.34 -13.58 4.22
CA TYR A 36 -4.87 -12.67 3.17
C TYR A 36 -5.42 -13.04 1.79
N ALA A 37 -5.47 -14.33 1.44
CA ALA A 37 -6.03 -14.79 0.16
C ALA A 37 -7.52 -14.45 0.03
N ILE A 38 -8.32 -14.72 1.08
CA ILE A 38 -9.74 -14.36 1.11
C ILE A 38 -9.91 -12.85 0.96
N LEU A 39 -9.11 -12.07 1.65
CA LEU A 39 -9.15 -10.61 1.60
C LEU A 39 -8.78 -10.09 0.21
N ALA A 40 -7.75 -10.67 -0.41
CA ALA A 40 -7.32 -10.35 -1.77
C ALA A 40 -8.43 -10.60 -2.79
N VAL A 41 -9.09 -11.76 -2.72
CA VAL A 41 -10.24 -12.10 -3.59
C VAL A 41 -11.40 -11.12 -3.36
N ARG A 42 -11.68 -10.77 -2.10
CA ARG A 42 -12.74 -9.82 -1.78
C ARG A 42 -12.45 -8.44 -2.37
N VAL A 43 -11.22 -7.94 -2.21
CA VAL A 43 -10.77 -6.66 -2.78
C VAL A 43 -10.84 -6.71 -4.32
N ALA A 44 -10.39 -7.79 -4.95
CA ALA A 44 -10.47 -7.96 -6.40
C ALA A 44 -11.91 -7.92 -6.92
N ARG A 45 -12.84 -8.59 -6.24
CA ARG A 45 -14.26 -8.62 -6.62
C ARG A 45 -14.98 -7.30 -6.40
N SER A 46 -14.62 -6.56 -5.36
CA SER A 46 -15.22 -5.25 -5.10
C SER A 46 -14.73 -4.15 -6.04
N SER A 47 -13.57 -4.35 -6.67
CA SER A 47 -12.98 -3.45 -7.66
C SER A 47 -13.45 -3.79 -9.09
N ALA A 48 -14.75 -3.87 -9.33
CA ALA A 48 -15.33 -4.32 -10.60
C ALA A 48 -14.80 -3.56 -11.84
N HIS A 49 -14.37 -2.32 -11.68
CA HIS A 49 -13.81 -1.47 -12.74
C HIS A 49 -12.28 -1.59 -12.90
N ASN A 50 -11.58 -2.28 -12.00
CA ASN A 50 -10.14 -2.47 -12.08
C ASN A 50 -9.75 -3.88 -11.59
N PRO A 51 -9.83 -4.91 -12.44
CA PRO A 51 -9.52 -6.29 -12.08
C PRO A 51 -8.05 -6.46 -11.64
N ASN A 52 -7.17 -5.56 -12.06
CA ASN A 52 -5.74 -5.54 -11.70
C ASN A 52 -5.45 -4.56 -10.56
N ASN A 53 -6.34 -4.46 -9.56
CA ASN A 53 -6.12 -3.59 -8.41
C ASN A 53 -4.82 -3.98 -7.68
N PRO A 54 -3.82 -3.08 -7.59
CA PRO A 54 -2.52 -3.41 -7.00
C PRO A 54 -2.62 -3.77 -5.52
N VAL A 55 -3.64 -3.30 -4.79
CA VAL A 55 -3.87 -3.70 -3.39
C VAL A 55 -4.25 -5.17 -3.30
N SER A 56 -5.08 -5.67 -4.21
CA SER A 56 -5.43 -7.10 -4.28
C SER A 56 -4.19 -7.95 -4.56
N ILE A 57 -3.36 -7.54 -5.52
CA ILE A 57 -2.11 -8.23 -5.87
C ILE A 57 -1.16 -8.22 -4.66
N PHE A 58 -1.04 -7.08 -3.97
CA PHE A 58 -0.22 -6.97 -2.76
C PHE A 58 -0.67 -7.97 -1.67
N LEU A 59 -1.97 -8.10 -1.43
CA LEU A 59 -2.52 -9.04 -0.45
C LEU A 59 -2.25 -10.51 -0.85
N PHE A 60 -2.33 -10.86 -2.15
CA PHE A 60 -1.93 -12.19 -2.62
C PHE A 60 -0.44 -12.48 -2.38
N LEU A 61 0.42 -11.48 -2.56
CA LEU A 61 1.83 -11.61 -2.27
C LEU A 61 2.10 -11.76 -0.77
N MET A 62 1.33 -11.08 0.09
CA MET A 62 1.39 -11.30 1.55
C MET A 62 0.95 -12.71 1.93
N ALA A 63 -0.08 -13.26 1.29
CA ALA A 63 -0.45 -14.67 1.45
C ALA A 63 0.69 -15.61 1.03
N GLY A 64 1.31 -15.37 -0.12
CA GLY A 64 2.45 -16.14 -0.60
C GLY A 64 3.65 -16.07 0.34
N LEU A 65 3.91 -14.91 0.92
CA LEU A 65 4.99 -14.73 1.90
C LEU A 65 4.71 -15.51 3.20
N ALA A 66 3.48 -15.51 3.68
CA ALA A 66 3.08 -16.29 4.85
C ALA A 66 3.16 -17.81 4.60
N VAL A 67 2.76 -18.28 3.40
CA VAL A 67 2.94 -19.68 2.97
C VAL A 67 4.41 -20.03 2.93
N GLY A 68 5.24 -19.23 2.27
CA GLY A 68 6.67 -19.46 2.17
C GLY A 68 7.36 -19.55 3.53
N ALA A 69 6.98 -18.67 4.44
CA ALA A 69 7.48 -18.69 5.81
C ALA A 69 7.01 -19.94 6.58
N ALA A 70 5.74 -20.36 6.43
CA ALA A 70 5.22 -21.57 7.06
C ALA A 70 5.99 -22.81 6.63
N PHE A 71 6.25 -22.94 5.32
CA PHE A 71 7.08 -24.05 4.79
C PHE A 71 8.53 -24.02 5.27
N SER A 72 9.15 -22.82 5.24
CA SER A 72 10.56 -22.69 5.67
C SER A 72 10.74 -22.94 7.15
N TYR A 73 9.83 -22.46 7.99
CA TYR A 73 9.95 -22.54 9.44
C TYR A 73 9.66 -23.93 10.00
N GLY A 74 8.74 -24.66 9.38
CA GLY A 74 8.39 -26.04 9.75
C GLY A 74 9.22 -27.11 9.04
N ALA A 75 10.20 -26.74 8.20
CA ALA A 75 10.90 -27.67 7.35
C ALA A 75 11.93 -28.51 8.09
N THR A 76 11.76 -29.83 8.05
CA THR A 76 12.75 -30.82 8.47
C THR A 76 13.61 -31.32 7.30
N ASP A 77 13.19 -31.03 6.06
CA ASP A 77 13.83 -31.46 4.82
C ASP A 77 14.26 -30.23 3.98
N PRO A 78 15.48 -30.23 3.38
CA PRO A 78 15.98 -29.12 2.58
C PRO A 78 15.10 -28.74 1.39
N ASN A 79 14.38 -29.69 0.79
CA ASN A 79 13.52 -29.41 -0.33
C ASN A 79 12.31 -28.56 0.09
N PHE A 80 11.68 -28.92 1.22
CA PHE A 80 10.58 -28.11 1.77
C PHE A 80 11.05 -26.72 2.19
N TYR A 81 12.22 -26.63 2.82
CA TYR A 81 12.83 -25.33 3.12
C TYR A 81 13.06 -24.52 1.87
N GLY A 82 13.63 -25.11 0.82
CA GLY A 82 13.88 -24.48 -0.47
C GLY A 82 12.58 -23.98 -1.14
N ILE A 83 11.53 -24.78 -1.16
CA ILE A 83 10.21 -24.38 -1.68
C ILE A 83 9.72 -23.15 -0.90
N GLY A 84 9.74 -23.19 0.42
CA GLY A 84 9.33 -22.06 1.25
C GLY A 84 10.14 -20.78 0.97
N ARG A 85 11.45 -20.91 0.75
CA ARG A 85 12.32 -19.80 0.40
C ARG A 85 12.00 -19.20 -0.97
N VAL A 86 11.75 -20.03 -1.98
CA VAL A 86 11.34 -19.57 -3.32
C VAL A 86 10.05 -18.73 -3.21
N PHE A 87 9.03 -19.23 -2.51
CA PHE A 87 7.80 -18.48 -2.28
C PHE A 87 8.04 -17.16 -1.54
N SER A 88 8.91 -17.17 -0.53
CA SER A 88 9.23 -15.97 0.26
C SER A 88 9.94 -14.91 -0.59
N PHE A 89 10.96 -15.29 -1.37
CA PHE A 89 11.70 -14.36 -2.22
C PHE A 89 10.86 -13.80 -3.36
N PHE A 90 10.08 -14.66 -4.01
CA PHE A 90 9.11 -14.24 -5.02
C PHE A 90 8.15 -13.21 -4.44
N SER A 91 7.47 -13.57 -3.36
CA SER A 91 6.42 -12.75 -2.76
C SER A 91 6.95 -11.42 -2.23
N ALA A 92 8.06 -11.42 -1.47
CA ALA A 92 8.62 -10.20 -0.92
C ALA A 92 9.18 -9.26 -2.01
N GLY A 93 9.86 -9.81 -3.03
CA GLY A 93 10.40 -9.03 -4.13
C GLY A 93 9.30 -8.34 -4.95
N PHE A 94 8.28 -9.08 -5.34
CA PHE A 94 7.15 -8.51 -6.08
C PHE A 94 6.27 -7.61 -5.21
N ALA A 95 6.16 -7.85 -3.89
CA ALA A 95 5.45 -6.96 -2.99
C ALA A 95 6.05 -5.55 -2.97
N ALA A 96 7.38 -5.43 -3.05
CA ALA A 96 8.06 -4.14 -3.17
C ALA A 96 7.67 -3.42 -4.47
N VAL A 97 7.63 -4.13 -5.59
CA VAL A 97 7.23 -3.57 -6.91
C VAL A 97 5.76 -3.16 -6.88
N VAL A 98 4.88 -3.98 -6.33
CA VAL A 98 3.45 -3.67 -6.23
C VAL A 98 3.19 -2.52 -5.25
N PHE A 99 3.96 -2.41 -4.17
CA PHE A 99 3.87 -1.27 -3.27
C PHE A 99 4.29 0.04 -3.97
N PHE A 100 5.30 -0.02 -4.84
CA PHE A 100 5.64 1.10 -5.72
C PHE A 100 4.50 1.44 -6.70
N MET A 101 3.80 0.44 -7.25
CA MET A 101 2.62 0.69 -8.10
C MET A 101 1.51 1.39 -7.31
N ILE A 102 1.25 0.95 -6.07
CA ILE A 102 0.30 1.60 -5.16
C ILE A 102 0.71 3.07 -4.95
N TYR A 103 1.98 3.33 -4.58
CA TYR A 103 2.49 4.69 -4.42
C TYR A 103 2.23 5.55 -5.67
N ARG A 104 2.56 5.04 -6.84
CA ARG A 104 2.36 5.76 -8.11
C ARG A 104 0.89 6.07 -8.36
N GLU A 105 0.01 5.11 -8.16
CA GLU A 105 -1.44 5.27 -8.39
C GLU A 105 -2.04 6.35 -7.48
N TYR A 106 -1.52 6.48 -6.26
CA TYR A 106 -1.97 7.52 -5.33
C TYR A 106 -1.39 8.92 -5.57
N THR A 107 -0.27 9.04 -6.29
CA THR A 107 0.46 10.31 -6.34
C THR A 107 0.56 10.93 -7.72
N VAL A 108 0.87 10.14 -8.74
CA VAL A 108 1.23 10.64 -10.09
C VAL A 108 0.41 9.99 -11.19
N GLY A 109 -0.15 8.80 -10.93
CA GLY A 109 -0.83 7.99 -11.92
C GLY A 109 -0.15 6.63 -12.12
N ARG A 110 -0.77 5.77 -12.92
CA ARG A 110 -0.30 4.40 -13.14
C ARG A 110 1.13 4.39 -13.64
N ALA A 111 1.93 3.48 -13.09
CA ALA A 111 3.28 3.25 -13.56
C ALA A 111 3.24 2.65 -14.97
N GLY A 112 4.07 3.17 -15.87
CA GLY A 112 4.22 2.61 -17.21
C GLY A 112 4.75 1.17 -17.16
N TRP A 113 4.30 0.32 -18.10
CA TRP A 113 4.68 -1.09 -18.16
C TRP A 113 6.20 -1.33 -18.22
N LEU A 114 6.94 -0.47 -18.89
CA LEU A 114 8.40 -0.54 -18.97
C LEU A 114 9.06 -0.38 -17.58
N VAL A 115 8.57 0.54 -16.76
CA VAL A 115 9.07 0.75 -15.39
C VAL A 115 8.80 -0.50 -14.53
N ILE A 116 7.60 -1.06 -14.65
CA ILE A 116 7.24 -2.29 -13.93
C ILE A 116 8.14 -3.44 -14.35
N MET A 117 8.38 -3.62 -15.66
CA MET A 117 9.29 -4.65 -16.18
C MET A 117 10.71 -4.47 -15.63
N MET A 118 11.26 -3.26 -15.68
CA MET A 118 12.61 -2.98 -15.15
C MET A 118 12.71 -3.29 -13.65
N LEU A 119 11.73 -2.87 -12.87
CA LEU A 119 11.70 -3.16 -11.44
C LEU A 119 11.50 -4.64 -11.14
N SER A 120 10.91 -5.40 -12.05
CA SER A 120 10.70 -6.85 -11.88
C SER A 120 11.95 -7.69 -12.16
N ILE A 121 13.01 -7.13 -12.74
CA ILE A 121 14.24 -7.87 -13.06
C ILE A 121 14.86 -8.50 -11.81
N VAL A 122 15.01 -7.73 -10.73
CA VAL A 122 15.62 -8.23 -9.49
C VAL A 122 14.77 -9.31 -8.82
N PRO A 123 13.44 -9.14 -8.63
CA PRO A 123 12.58 -10.22 -8.12
C PRO A 123 12.61 -11.49 -8.97
N VAL A 124 12.57 -11.37 -10.29
CA VAL A 124 12.62 -12.52 -11.21
C VAL A 124 13.96 -13.23 -11.10
N ALA A 125 15.08 -12.50 -11.19
CA ALA A 125 16.42 -13.07 -11.04
C ALA A 125 16.62 -13.75 -9.68
N THR A 126 16.16 -13.11 -8.61
CA THR A 126 16.25 -13.69 -7.26
C THR A 126 15.42 -14.97 -7.12
N THR A 127 14.21 -14.99 -7.71
CA THR A 127 13.37 -16.18 -7.69
C THR A 127 14.03 -17.32 -8.50
N ALA A 128 14.59 -17.03 -9.67
CA ALA A 128 15.32 -18.00 -10.47
C ALA A 128 16.55 -18.55 -9.72
N LEU A 129 17.34 -17.70 -9.09
CA LEU A 129 18.44 -18.11 -8.25
C LEU A 129 17.98 -18.93 -7.02
N ALA A 130 16.86 -18.59 -6.42
CA ALA A 130 16.30 -19.37 -5.32
C ALA A 130 15.85 -20.76 -5.78
N MET A 131 15.22 -20.87 -6.95
CA MET A 131 14.82 -22.17 -7.53
C MET A 131 16.02 -23.07 -7.86
N THR A 132 17.13 -22.47 -8.31
CA THR A 132 18.35 -23.19 -8.68
C THR A 132 19.38 -23.25 -7.54
N ASN A 133 19.04 -22.75 -6.35
CA ASN A 133 19.97 -22.65 -5.23
C ASN A 133 20.70 -23.95 -4.84
N PRO A 134 20.09 -25.15 -4.92
CA PRO A 134 20.79 -26.39 -4.65
C PRO A 134 22.03 -26.65 -5.54
N LEU A 135 22.11 -26.00 -6.71
CA LEU A 135 23.24 -26.15 -7.63
C LEU A 135 24.44 -25.26 -7.28
N HIS A 136 24.23 -24.13 -6.58
CA HIS A 136 25.26 -23.09 -6.41
C HIS A 136 25.33 -22.49 -5.01
N ASN A 137 24.35 -22.70 -4.15
CA ASN A 137 24.27 -22.16 -2.78
C ASN A 137 24.51 -20.63 -2.68
N MET A 138 24.04 -19.86 -3.67
CA MET A 138 24.28 -18.39 -3.70
C MET A 138 23.37 -17.58 -2.78
N ILE A 139 22.27 -18.16 -2.31
CA ILE A 139 21.31 -17.48 -1.44
C ILE A 139 21.24 -18.07 -0.04
N TRP A 140 21.38 -19.39 0.09
CA TRP A 140 21.53 -20.08 1.37
C TRP A 140 22.29 -21.40 1.14
N ALA A 141 22.93 -21.91 2.19
CA ALA A 141 23.51 -23.22 2.20
C ALA A 141 22.79 -24.12 3.23
N ALA A 142 22.64 -25.40 2.92
CA ALA A 142 22.11 -26.39 3.83
C ALA A 142 23.21 -27.39 4.20
N THR A 143 23.45 -27.58 5.50
CA THR A 143 24.47 -28.49 6.01
C THR A 143 23.84 -29.55 6.90
N GLN A 144 24.07 -30.82 6.62
CA GLN A 144 23.59 -31.89 7.48
C GLN A 144 24.45 -32.00 8.73
N THR A 145 23.81 -32.00 9.88
CA THR A 145 24.46 -32.14 11.19
C THR A 145 23.92 -33.39 11.88
N SER A 146 24.55 -33.78 13.01
CA SER A 146 24.07 -34.91 13.82
C SER A 146 22.67 -34.69 14.43
N SER A 147 22.24 -33.43 14.54
CA SER A 147 20.91 -33.03 15.03
C SER A 147 19.88 -32.73 13.95
N GLY A 148 20.22 -32.85 12.67
CA GLY A 148 19.37 -32.56 11.54
C GLY A 148 20.01 -31.60 10.53
N TRP A 149 19.17 -30.87 9.78
CA TRP A 149 19.64 -29.89 8.81
C TRP A 149 19.80 -28.52 9.46
N MET A 150 20.93 -27.87 9.18
CA MET A 150 21.22 -26.48 9.54
C MET A 150 21.35 -25.64 8.27
N TYR A 151 20.71 -24.45 8.25
CA TYR A 151 20.73 -23.54 7.12
C TYR A 151 21.58 -22.31 7.45
N SER A 152 22.39 -21.87 6.48
CA SER A 152 23.16 -20.62 6.64
C SER A 152 22.24 -19.41 6.70
N ASP A 153 22.70 -18.35 7.36
CA ASP A 153 22.02 -17.07 7.31
C ASP A 153 22.07 -16.51 5.87
N ILE A 154 20.93 -16.02 5.38
CA ILE A 154 20.83 -15.42 4.04
C ILE A 154 21.66 -14.13 3.94
N THR A 155 21.92 -13.47 5.07
CA THR A 155 22.73 -12.24 5.13
C THR A 155 24.20 -12.48 4.85
N ASP A 156 24.71 -13.71 4.99
CA ASP A 156 26.07 -14.08 4.65
C ASP A 156 26.30 -14.18 3.13
N HIS A 157 25.22 -14.19 2.36
CA HIS A 157 25.28 -14.37 0.91
C HIS A 157 25.27 -13.04 0.17
N TYR A 158 26.21 -12.89 -0.77
CA TYR A 158 26.43 -11.66 -1.54
C TYR A 158 25.18 -11.16 -2.25
N TRP A 159 24.44 -12.07 -2.94
CA TRP A 159 23.26 -11.70 -3.70
C TRP A 159 22.19 -11.03 -2.83
N TYR A 160 21.89 -11.65 -1.68
CA TYR A 160 20.91 -11.09 -0.76
C TYR A 160 21.35 -9.73 -0.23
N ASN A 161 22.57 -9.66 0.30
CA ASN A 161 23.05 -8.49 1.03
C ASN A 161 23.36 -7.29 0.11
N LYS A 162 23.83 -7.53 -1.13
CA LYS A 162 24.30 -6.45 -2.03
C LYS A 162 23.30 -6.10 -3.12
N ILE A 163 22.35 -6.98 -3.45
CA ILE A 163 21.43 -6.77 -4.58
C ILE A 163 19.99 -6.78 -4.10
N TYR A 164 19.54 -7.91 -3.55
CA TYR A 164 18.12 -8.11 -3.25
C TYR A 164 17.59 -7.22 -2.10
N ALA A 165 18.31 -7.20 -0.98
CA ALA A 165 17.90 -6.42 0.19
C ALA A 165 17.95 -4.90 -0.07
N PRO A 166 19.04 -4.32 -0.62
CA PRO A 166 19.06 -2.90 -1.00
C PRO A 166 17.96 -2.52 -1.99
N PHE A 167 17.66 -3.39 -2.96
CA PHE A 167 16.58 -3.17 -3.91
C PHE A 167 15.21 -3.15 -3.21
N THR A 168 14.88 -4.20 -2.47
CA THR A 168 13.54 -4.34 -1.85
C THR A 168 13.29 -3.29 -0.78
N TYR A 169 14.25 -3.11 0.14
CA TYR A 169 14.12 -2.10 1.20
C TYR A 169 14.17 -0.69 0.66
N GLY A 170 15.05 -0.42 -0.31
CA GLY A 170 15.16 0.88 -0.96
C GLY A 170 13.89 1.27 -1.72
N LEU A 171 13.30 0.34 -2.48
CA LEU A 171 12.08 0.59 -3.24
C LEU A 171 10.88 0.86 -2.32
N ILE A 172 10.77 0.12 -1.21
CA ILE A 172 9.71 0.35 -0.22
C ILE A 172 9.91 1.68 0.51
N ALA A 173 11.15 1.98 0.94
CA ALA A 173 11.46 3.24 1.59
C ALA A 173 11.17 4.43 0.66
N TYR A 174 11.56 4.36 -0.61
CA TYR A 174 11.25 5.37 -1.62
C TYR A 174 9.74 5.58 -1.78
N SER A 175 8.99 4.48 -1.92
CA SER A 175 7.54 4.53 -2.11
C SER A 175 6.81 5.07 -0.88
N ALA A 176 7.24 4.66 0.31
CA ALA A 176 6.69 5.13 1.57
C ALA A 176 6.98 6.62 1.80
N PHE A 177 8.22 7.05 1.56
CA PHE A 177 8.59 8.45 1.65
C PHE A 177 7.79 9.30 0.68
N GLY A 178 7.64 8.84 -0.58
CA GLY A 178 6.84 9.51 -1.61
C GLY A 178 5.37 9.65 -1.21
N LEU A 179 4.77 8.62 -0.60
CA LEU A 179 3.40 8.69 -0.07
C LEU A 179 3.27 9.68 1.09
N VAL A 180 4.21 9.66 2.05
CA VAL A 180 4.22 10.57 3.19
C VAL A 180 4.38 12.02 2.72
N ALA A 181 5.30 12.29 1.80
CA ALA A 181 5.53 13.62 1.26
C ALA A 181 4.31 14.21 0.53
N ARG A 182 3.48 13.34 -0.07
CA ARG A 182 2.26 13.74 -0.78
C ARG A 182 0.99 13.70 0.07
N LEU A 183 1.05 13.24 1.33
CA LEU A 183 -0.11 13.20 2.23
C LEU A 183 -0.87 14.53 2.35
N PRO A 184 -0.22 15.71 2.41
CA PRO A 184 -0.94 16.98 2.47
C PRO A 184 -1.78 17.28 1.22
N THR A 185 -1.36 16.79 0.04
CA THR A 185 -2.05 17.02 -1.24
C THR A 185 -3.17 16.00 -1.51
N ILE A 186 -3.24 14.93 -0.70
CA ILE A 186 -4.25 13.88 -0.85
C ILE A 186 -5.51 14.28 -0.09
N ALA A 187 -6.67 14.02 -0.69
CA ALA A 187 -7.96 14.30 -0.09
C ALA A 187 -8.07 13.69 1.34
N PRO A 188 -8.61 14.44 2.33
CA PRO A 188 -8.66 14.01 3.73
C PRO A 188 -9.29 12.64 3.96
N ALA A 189 -10.28 12.27 3.13
CA ALA A 189 -10.96 10.98 3.18
C ALA A 189 -9.99 9.80 2.96
N HIS A 190 -8.95 9.96 2.13
CA HIS A 190 -8.00 8.91 1.79
C HIS A 190 -6.76 8.88 2.70
N ARG A 191 -6.48 9.95 3.44
CA ARG A 191 -5.28 10.02 4.30
C ARG A 191 -5.24 8.92 5.36
N LYS A 192 -6.38 8.59 5.97
CA LYS A 192 -6.49 7.51 6.96
C LYS A 192 -6.16 6.14 6.34
N THR A 193 -6.66 5.90 5.15
CA THR A 193 -6.40 4.68 4.38
C THR A 193 -4.92 4.51 4.06
N ILE A 194 -4.30 5.58 3.55
CA ILE A 194 -2.85 5.58 3.24
C ILE A 194 -2.02 5.40 4.50
N GLY A 195 -2.40 6.06 5.61
CA GLY A 195 -1.74 5.86 6.90
C GLY A 195 -1.74 4.40 7.35
N ILE A 196 -2.86 3.70 7.21
CA ILE A 196 -2.95 2.27 7.55
C ILE A 196 -2.10 1.42 6.60
N LEU A 197 -2.16 1.68 5.29
CA LEU A 197 -1.32 0.97 4.32
C LEU A 197 0.16 1.16 4.62
N LEU A 198 0.59 2.37 4.98
CA LEU A 198 1.97 2.66 5.38
C LEU A 198 2.36 1.86 6.62
N VAL A 199 1.54 1.87 7.68
CA VAL A 199 1.83 1.11 8.90
C VAL A 199 1.92 -0.38 8.59
N CYS A 200 0.95 -0.93 7.87
CA CYS A 200 0.92 -2.36 7.54
C CYS A 200 2.08 -2.80 6.63
N ALA A 201 2.55 -1.91 5.76
CA ALA A 201 3.70 -2.20 4.91
C ALA A 201 5.03 -1.98 5.66
N LEU A 202 5.20 -0.86 6.36
CA LEU A 202 6.47 -0.48 6.98
C LEU A 202 6.80 -1.30 8.23
N LEU A 203 5.82 -1.68 9.04
CA LEU A 203 6.09 -2.39 10.29
C LEU A 203 6.82 -3.73 10.07
N PRO A 204 6.40 -4.62 9.14
CA PRO A 204 7.15 -5.83 8.84
C PRO A 204 8.56 -5.56 8.33
N TYR A 205 8.75 -4.49 7.55
CA TYR A 205 10.06 -4.12 7.01
C TYR A 205 11.00 -3.55 8.07
N THR A 206 10.51 -2.71 8.98
CA THR A 206 11.32 -2.22 10.10
C THR A 206 11.75 -3.35 11.03
N VAL A 207 10.83 -4.29 11.30
CA VAL A 207 11.15 -5.51 12.06
C VAL A 207 12.18 -6.36 11.31
N SER A 208 12.03 -6.52 10.00
CA SER A 208 12.98 -7.26 9.16
C SER A 208 14.37 -6.63 9.18
N ILE A 209 14.46 -5.30 9.01
CA ILE A 209 15.75 -4.58 9.10
C ILE A 209 16.37 -4.74 10.48
N GLY A 210 15.59 -4.57 11.54
CA GLY A 210 16.05 -4.73 12.92
C GLY A 210 16.62 -6.12 13.20
N ASN A 211 15.92 -7.16 12.77
CA ASN A 211 16.36 -8.53 12.94
C ASN A 211 17.58 -8.87 12.05
N THR A 212 17.52 -8.51 10.78
CA THR A 212 18.50 -8.90 9.75
C THR A 212 19.82 -8.14 9.88
N PHE A 213 19.78 -6.81 10.06
CA PHE A 213 20.96 -5.95 10.01
C PHE A 213 21.43 -5.44 11.37
N LEU A 214 20.52 -5.34 12.36
CA LEU A 214 20.88 -4.83 13.70
C LEU A 214 20.98 -5.94 14.74
N GLY A 215 20.73 -7.20 14.38
CA GLY A 215 20.77 -8.34 15.28
C GLY A 215 19.79 -8.26 16.44
N MET A 216 18.64 -7.61 16.24
CA MET A 216 17.58 -7.44 17.25
C MET A 216 16.80 -8.74 17.42
N GLY A 217 17.22 -9.59 18.33
CA GLY A 217 16.57 -10.85 18.67
C GLY A 217 17.29 -12.10 18.16
N PRO A 218 16.75 -13.30 18.46
CA PRO A 218 17.32 -14.57 18.01
C PRO A 218 17.25 -14.67 16.48
N PRO A 219 18.36 -15.03 15.80
CA PRO A 219 18.41 -15.07 14.33
C PRO A 219 17.44 -16.08 13.71
N GLU A 220 17.09 -17.12 14.46
CA GLU A 220 16.22 -18.21 14.00
C GLU A 220 14.72 -17.89 14.19
N PHE A 221 14.38 -16.81 14.91
CA PHE A 221 12.98 -16.47 15.18
C PHE A 221 12.35 -15.71 14.00
N PRO A 222 11.18 -16.13 13.50
CA PRO A 222 10.57 -15.58 12.28
C PRO A 222 9.82 -14.26 12.53
N PHE A 223 10.47 -13.26 13.10
CA PHE A 223 9.87 -11.98 13.48
C PHE A 223 9.11 -11.32 12.32
N THR A 224 9.73 -11.28 11.14
CA THR A 224 9.13 -10.67 9.95
C THR A 224 7.85 -11.39 9.53
N ALA A 225 7.88 -12.72 9.48
CA ALA A 225 6.74 -13.54 9.08
C ALA A 225 5.58 -13.42 10.09
N LEU A 226 5.88 -13.44 11.38
CA LEU A 226 4.88 -13.24 12.44
C LEU A 226 4.28 -11.83 12.39
N THR A 227 5.10 -10.81 12.15
CA THR A 227 4.61 -9.43 12.03
C THR A 227 3.66 -9.31 10.84
N ILE A 228 4.01 -9.90 9.69
CA ILE A 228 3.11 -9.96 8.52
C ILE A 228 1.83 -10.69 8.88
N ALA A 229 1.94 -11.84 9.55
CA ALA A 229 0.77 -12.61 9.98
C ALA A 229 -0.14 -11.83 10.95
N LEU A 230 0.42 -10.99 11.81
CA LEU A 230 -0.36 -10.15 12.73
C LEU A 230 -1.01 -8.94 12.05
N MET A 231 -0.59 -8.57 10.84
CA MET A 231 -1.14 -7.40 10.13
C MET A 231 -2.44 -7.69 9.38
N TRP A 232 -2.80 -8.94 9.09
CA TRP A 232 -4.02 -9.25 8.32
C TRP A 232 -5.31 -8.69 8.94
N PRO A 233 -5.53 -8.66 10.28
CA PRO A 233 -6.74 -8.10 10.85
C PRO A 233 -6.86 -6.59 10.59
N PHE A 234 -5.74 -5.87 10.59
CA PHE A 234 -5.70 -4.44 10.28
C PHE A 234 -6.04 -4.19 8.82
N PHE A 235 -5.52 -5.00 7.88
CA PHE A 235 -5.91 -4.94 6.48
C PHE A 235 -7.39 -5.29 6.29
N ALA A 236 -7.90 -6.31 6.97
CA ALA A 236 -9.31 -6.67 6.93
C ALA A 236 -10.20 -5.52 7.42
N TRP A 237 -9.86 -4.95 8.56
CA TRP A 237 -10.57 -3.80 9.11
C TRP A 237 -10.53 -2.59 8.17
N ALA A 238 -9.36 -2.26 7.62
CA ALA A 238 -9.21 -1.18 6.66
C ALA A 238 -10.05 -1.42 5.40
N SER A 239 -10.01 -2.62 4.84
CA SER A 239 -10.80 -2.97 3.66
C SER A 239 -12.30 -2.90 3.90
N LEU A 240 -12.76 -3.29 5.10
CA LEU A 240 -14.18 -3.31 5.44
C LEU A 240 -14.73 -1.92 5.79
N LYS A 241 -13.96 -1.12 6.56
CA LYS A 241 -14.42 0.17 7.08
C LYS A 241 -14.11 1.35 6.17
N LEU A 242 -12.96 1.33 5.51
CA LEU A 242 -12.44 2.47 4.75
C LEU A 242 -12.62 2.30 3.24
N ARG A 243 -13.20 1.18 2.78
CA ARG A 243 -13.35 0.87 1.35
C ARG A 243 -12.06 1.13 0.57
N VAL A 244 -10.94 0.60 1.10
CA VAL A 244 -9.57 0.76 0.53
C VAL A 244 -9.49 0.42 -0.96
N HIS A 245 -10.48 -0.26 -1.48
CA HIS A 245 -10.59 -0.76 -2.85
C HIS A 245 -11.31 0.19 -3.82
N ASP A 246 -11.96 1.26 -3.34
CA ASP A 246 -12.69 2.22 -4.21
C ASP A 246 -11.72 3.28 -4.78
N PHE A 247 -10.61 2.83 -5.40
CA PHE A 247 -9.55 3.72 -5.84
C PHE A 247 -9.59 4.02 -7.32
N SER A 248 -9.95 5.25 -7.58
CA SER A 248 -9.31 6.02 -8.64
C SER A 248 -9.39 7.52 -8.31
N PRO A 249 -8.61 8.02 -7.32
CA PRO A 249 -8.57 9.46 -7.05
C PRO A 249 -8.15 10.24 -8.30
N ILE A 250 -7.23 9.67 -9.08
CA ILE A 250 -6.74 10.27 -10.32
C ILE A 250 -7.78 10.16 -11.44
N ALA A 251 -8.51 9.04 -11.54
CA ALA A 251 -9.58 8.94 -12.54
C ALA A 251 -10.72 9.93 -12.25
N TYR A 252 -11.11 10.11 -10.98
CA TYR A 252 -12.09 11.15 -10.61
C TYR A 252 -11.56 12.55 -10.90
N LYS A 253 -10.31 12.86 -10.52
CA LYS A 253 -9.71 14.16 -10.83
C LYS A 253 -9.60 14.37 -12.33
N THR A 254 -9.14 13.38 -13.08
CA THR A 254 -9.02 13.46 -14.52
C THR A 254 -10.41 13.66 -15.18
N LEU A 255 -11.42 12.89 -14.77
CA LEU A 255 -12.79 13.07 -15.27
C LEU A 255 -13.34 14.46 -14.89
N PHE A 256 -13.17 14.88 -13.65
CA PHE A 256 -13.58 16.17 -13.14
C PHE A 256 -12.94 17.32 -13.93
N ASP A 257 -11.64 17.23 -14.20
CA ASP A 257 -10.88 18.23 -14.96
C ASP A 257 -11.18 18.20 -16.47
N HIS A 258 -11.72 17.10 -17.02
CA HIS A 258 -12.11 16.99 -18.44
C HIS A 258 -13.55 17.41 -18.71
N VAL A 259 -14.37 17.63 -17.68
CA VAL A 259 -15.71 18.25 -17.86
C VAL A 259 -15.49 19.66 -18.34
N ARG A 260 -16.19 20.02 -19.44
CA ARG A 260 -16.08 21.35 -20.06
C ARG A 260 -16.82 22.43 -19.31
N ASP A 261 -17.86 22.03 -18.56
CA ASP A 261 -18.61 22.96 -17.74
C ASP A 261 -17.84 23.27 -16.45
N PRO A 262 -17.79 24.54 -16.03
CA PRO A 262 -17.15 24.92 -14.77
C PRO A 262 -17.86 24.27 -13.58
N ILE A 263 -17.14 23.48 -12.78
CA ILE A 263 -17.69 22.82 -11.59
C ILE A 263 -16.93 23.27 -10.34
N PHE A 264 -17.69 23.82 -9.39
CA PHE A 264 -17.21 24.15 -8.06
C PHE A 264 -17.86 23.23 -7.02
N VAL A 265 -17.09 22.74 -6.09
CA VAL A 265 -17.58 22.01 -4.91
C VAL A 265 -17.33 22.89 -3.69
N ILE A 266 -18.38 23.16 -2.93
CA ILE A 266 -18.38 24.11 -1.81
C ILE A 266 -18.80 23.35 -0.55
N ASP A 267 -18.12 23.57 0.57
CA ASP A 267 -18.45 22.97 1.87
C ASP A 267 -19.66 23.67 2.56
N SER A 268 -20.02 23.15 3.73
CA SER A 268 -21.08 23.74 4.57
C SER A 268 -20.78 25.17 5.04
N ASP A 269 -19.48 25.55 5.13
CA ASP A 269 -19.01 26.88 5.51
C ASP A 269 -18.87 27.80 4.27
N GLN A 270 -19.32 27.28 3.11
CA GLN A 270 -19.38 28.00 1.86
C GLN A 270 -17.98 28.30 1.26
N ARG A 271 -17.00 27.45 1.54
CA ARG A 271 -15.64 27.55 1.00
C ARG A 271 -15.47 26.55 -0.15
N ILE A 272 -14.76 26.96 -1.17
CA ILE A 272 -14.41 26.08 -2.30
C ILE A 272 -13.48 24.99 -1.80
N ILE A 273 -13.87 23.73 -1.95
CA ILE A 273 -13.07 22.54 -1.62
C ILE A 273 -12.54 21.85 -2.86
N ALA A 274 -13.16 22.07 -4.03
CA ALA A 274 -12.62 21.62 -5.31
C ALA A 274 -13.16 22.49 -6.44
N ALA A 275 -12.34 22.69 -7.47
CA ALA A 275 -12.70 23.36 -8.72
C ALA A 275 -12.05 22.60 -9.89
N ASN A 276 -12.84 22.29 -10.95
CA ASN A 276 -12.30 21.65 -12.13
C ASN A 276 -11.51 22.64 -13.01
N LYS A 277 -10.84 22.13 -14.04
CA LYS A 277 -10.02 22.96 -14.92
C LYS A 277 -10.83 24.07 -15.61
N ALA A 278 -12.05 23.79 -16.04
CA ALA A 278 -12.92 24.80 -16.65
C ALA A 278 -13.31 25.91 -15.65
N ALA A 279 -13.53 25.57 -14.38
CA ALA A 279 -13.80 26.53 -13.32
C ALA A 279 -12.58 27.41 -13.01
N GLN A 280 -11.38 26.87 -13.03
CA GLN A 280 -10.13 27.60 -12.86
C GLN A 280 -9.88 28.58 -14.02
N GLU A 281 -10.11 28.11 -15.25
CA GLU A 281 -10.00 28.93 -16.46
C GLU A 281 -11.06 30.06 -16.48
N LEU A 282 -12.28 29.80 -15.99
CA LEU A 282 -13.34 30.80 -15.91
C LEU A 282 -13.00 31.95 -14.96
N LEU A 283 -12.35 31.62 -13.82
CA LEU A 283 -11.98 32.62 -12.82
C LEU A 283 -10.57 33.19 -13.02
N ASN A 284 -9.82 32.70 -14.00
CA ASN A 284 -8.41 33.04 -14.24
C ASN A 284 -7.47 32.79 -13.03
N ASP A 285 -7.89 31.93 -12.10
CA ASP A 285 -7.17 31.62 -10.87
C ASP A 285 -6.75 30.15 -10.86
N GLY A 286 -5.56 29.83 -10.32
CA GLY A 286 -5.09 28.46 -10.13
C GLY A 286 -5.87 27.72 -9.04
N GLU A 287 -5.92 26.36 -9.11
CA GLU A 287 -6.64 25.52 -8.14
C GLU A 287 -6.23 25.84 -6.68
N GLN A 288 -4.94 26.07 -6.42
CA GLN A 288 -4.44 26.37 -5.07
C GLN A 288 -4.87 27.73 -4.55
N GLU A 289 -5.15 28.66 -5.43
CA GLU A 289 -5.62 30.00 -5.09
C GLU A 289 -7.11 30.05 -4.81
N LEU A 290 -7.89 29.12 -5.41
CA LEU A 290 -9.34 29.02 -5.23
C LEU A 290 -9.73 28.23 -3.97
N ILE A 291 -8.97 27.21 -3.60
CA ILE A 291 -9.33 26.35 -2.47
C ILE A 291 -9.27 27.13 -1.13
N GLY A 292 -10.37 27.07 -0.39
CA GLY A 292 -10.55 27.74 0.89
C GLY A 292 -11.09 29.15 0.82
N LYS A 293 -11.15 29.77 -0.38
CA LYS A 293 -11.83 31.05 -0.60
C LYS A 293 -13.35 30.84 -0.64
N ARG A 294 -14.08 31.89 -0.38
CA ARG A 294 -15.54 31.94 -0.61
C ARG A 294 -15.80 32.49 -2.00
N LEU A 295 -16.56 31.75 -2.81
CA LEU A 295 -16.81 32.10 -4.21
C LEU A 295 -17.35 33.53 -4.40
N TRP A 296 -18.12 34.05 -3.45
CA TRP A 296 -18.71 35.41 -3.52
C TRP A 296 -17.82 36.52 -2.96
N GLU A 297 -16.69 36.24 -2.30
CA GLU A 297 -15.75 37.28 -1.89
C GLU A 297 -15.14 37.96 -3.13
N ASP A 298 -14.85 37.16 -4.16
CA ASP A 298 -14.33 37.63 -5.44
C ASP A 298 -15.44 37.86 -6.50
N TYR A 299 -16.57 37.17 -6.35
CA TYR A 299 -17.72 37.22 -7.31
C TYR A 299 -19.04 37.45 -6.58
N PRO A 300 -19.36 38.70 -6.19
CA PRO A 300 -20.58 39.01 -5.40
C PRO A 300 -21.91 38.58 -6.08
N ALA A 301 -21.94 38.57 -7.41
CA ALA A 301 -23.11 38.10 -8.16
C ALA A 301 -23.41 36.60 -7.93
N ALA A 302 -22.41 35.78 -7.69
CA ALA A 302 -22.60 34.38 -7.43
C ALA A 302 -23.31 34.11 -6.08
N ARG A 303 -23.21 35.04 -5.12
CA ARG A 303 -23.84 34.91 -3.81
C ARG A 303 -25.34 34.80 -3.88
N ALA A 304 -25.99 35.75 -4.57
CA ALA A 304 -27.45 35.79 -4.68
C ALA A 304 -28.01 34.51 -5.30
N ILE A 305 -27.29 33.93 -6.26
CA ILE A 305 -27.70 32.73 -6.97
C ILE A 305 -27.51 31.48 -6.11
N ILE A 306 -26.37 31.35 -5.42
CA ILE A 306 -26.11 30.23 -4.52
C ILE A 306 -27.11 30.24 -3.34
N GLU A 307 -27.42 31.40 -2.78
CA GLU A 307 -28.42 31.55 -1.73
C GLU A 307 -29.83 31.19 -2.24
N GLN A 308 -30.20 31.64 -3.45
CA GLN A 308 -31.51 31.40 -4.04
C GLN A 308 -31.67 29.95 -4.55
N ALA A 309 -30.62 29.36 -5.13
CA ALA A 309 -30.61 27.97 -5.57
C ALA A 309 -30.61 26.97 -4.39
N ARG A 310 -30.08 27.38 -3.24
CA ARG A 310 -30.11 26.57 -2.00
C ARG A 310 -31.53 26.34 -1.47
N GLU A 311 -32.41 27.29 -1.69
CA GLU A 311 -33.82 27.21 -1.21
C GLU A 311 -34.73 26.45 -2.15
N LEU A 312 -34.41 26.33 -3.46
CA LEU A 312 -35.39 25.97 -4.49
C LEU A 312 -35.00 24.77 -5.38
N ASP A 313 -33.78 24.20 -5.24
CA ASP A 313 -33.28 23.11 -6.10
C ASP A 313 -33.47 23.43 -7.63
N LEU A 314 -33.18 24.67 -8.03
CA LEU A 314 -33.47 25.21 -9.37
C LEU A 314 -32.20 25.55 -10.16
N THR A 315 -32.27 25.30 -11.45
CA THR A 315 -31.29 25.84 -12.43
C THR A 315 -31.66 27.30 -12.72
N GLN A 316 -30.72 28.21 -12.57
CA GLN A 316 -30.88 29.64 -12.82
C GLN A 316 -29.93 30.17 -13.88
N THR A 317 -30.35 31.16 -14.63
CA THR A 317 -29.53 31.81 -15.65
C THR A 317 -28.85 33.05 -15.10
N LEU A 318 -27.53 33.07 -15.19
CA LEU A 318 -26.66 34.16 -14.70
C LEU A 318 -26.05 34.94 -15.85
N ARG A 319 -26.17 36.29 -15.80
CA ARG A 319 -25.43 37.18 -16.68
C ARG A 319 -24.18 37.69 -15.93
N MET A 320 -23.00 37.32 -16.43
CA MET A 320 -21.75 37.96 -15.97
C MET A 320 -21.43 39.18 -16.84
N ASP A 321 -20.62 40.11 -16.32
CA ASP A 321 -20.22 41.38 -16.95
C ASP A 321 -19.57 41.27 -18.34
N THR A 322 -19.18 40.07 -18.75
CA THR A 322 -18.53 39.75 -20.04
C THR A 322 -19.48 39.45 -21.20
N ASN A 323 -20.76 39.83 -21.15
CA ASN A 323 -21.74 39.49 -22.17
C ASN A 323 -22.03 37.98 -22.38
N ALA A 324 -21.45 37.12 -21.53
CA ALA A 324 -21.73 35.69 -21.53
C ALA A 324 -22.90 35.35 -20.60
N ILE A 325 -23.78 34.50 -21.06
CA ILE A 325 -24.92 33.99 -20.29
C ILE A 325 -24.54 32.58 -19.81
N TYR A 326 -24.55 32.37 -18.50
CA TYR A 326 -24.32 31.07 -17.92
C TYR A 326 -25.61 30.53 -17.30
N GLU A 327 -25.87 29.26 -17.51
CA GLU A 327 -26.88 28.51 -16.80
C GLU A 327 -26.25 27.89 -15.59
N VAL A 328 -26.66 28.26 -14.38
CA VAL A 328 -26.07 27.79 -13.13
C VAL A 328 -26.99 26.79 -12.47
N SER A 329 -26.50 25.59 -12.25
CA SER A 329 -27.18 24.53 -11.52
C SER A 329 -26.48 24.30 -10.16
N VAL A 330 -27.28 24.28 -9.09
CA VAL A 330 -26.78 24.04 -7.75
C VAL A 330 -27.47 22.82 -7.16
N GLY A 331 -26.68 21.81 -6.78
CA GLY A 331 -27.18 20.59 -6.17
C GLY A 331 -26.56 20.33 -4.79
N PRO A 332 -27.30 19.74 -3.83
CA PRO A 332 -26.77 19.42 -2.51
C PRO A 332 -25.75 18.27 -2.60
N LEU A 333 -24.62 18.44 -1.95
CA LEU A 333 -23.64 17.38 -1.74
C LEU A 333 -23.99 16.62 -0.47
N THR A 334 -24.62 15.46 -0.61
CA THR A 334 -25.02 14.62 0.54
C THR A 334 -24.07 13.49 0.78
N GLY A 335 -23.68 13.29 2.03
CA GLY A 335 -22.86 12.15 2.46
C GLY A 335 -23.64 10.84 2.50
N ALA A 336 -22.94 9.71 2.63
CA ALA A 336 -23.53 8.36 2.65
C ALA A 336 -24.57 8.10 3.77
N ARG A 337 -24.70 9.00 4.74
CA ARG A 337 -25.67 8.96 5.83
C ARG A 337 -26.73 10.07 5.71
N GLY A 338 -26.88 10.69 4.54
CA GLY A 338 -27.82 11.78 4.31
C GLY A 338 -27.43 13.13 4.93
N GLN A 339 -26.23 13.23 5.51
CA GLN A 339 -25.71 14.51 6.04
C GLN A 339 -25.35 15.45 4.89
N ASN A 340 -25.73 16.70 5.01
CA ASN A 340 -25.33 17.73 4.05
C ASN A 340 -23.84 18.04 4.25
N LEU A 341 -23.02 17.80 3.21
CA LEU A 341 -21.58 18.05 3.19
C LEU A 341 -21.21 19.36 2.50
N GLY A 342 -22.19 19.98 1.81
CA GLY A 342 -21.98 21.17 1.00
C GLY A 342 -22.85 21.17 -0.24
N MET A 343 -22.39 21.80 -1.32
CA MET A 343 -23.10 21.88 -2.60
C MET A 343 -22.14 21.80 -3.78
N VAL A 344 -22.69 21.39 -4.92
CA VAL A 344 -22.00 21.41 -6.21
C VAL A 344 -22.65 22.49 -7.06
N VAL A 345 -21.84 23.37 -7.63
CA VAL A 345 -22.25 24.44 -8.55
C VAL A 345 -21.65 24.12 -9.91
N VAL A 346 -22.49 24.05 -10.93
CA VAL A 346 -22.12 23.73 -12.32
C VAL A 346 -22.55 24.85 -13.23
#